data_715fe572e7b90df4451f553da0f4249c
#
_entry.id   715fe572e7b90df4451f553da0f4249c
#
_cell.length_a   1.000
_cell.length_b   1.000
_cell.length_c   1.000
_cell.angle_alpha   90.00
_cell.angle_beta   90.00
_cell.angle_gamma   90.00
#
_symmetry.space_group_name_H-M   'P 1'
#
loop_
_entity.id
_entity.type
_entity.pdbx_description
1 polymer ?
#
loop_
_entity_poly.entity_id
_entity_poly.type
_entity_poly.pdbx_seq_one_letter_code
_entity_poly.pdbx_strand_id
1 'polypeptide(L)'
;DIREVEKELDKPITIMQDLSGPKIRLGVVQEKTIQVTKGMQLLLGLSDQRTDEMPFLPFDHPEILETLEPGDRMVLADGGLQFTVQQSRPDGLVLLEANNSGIVTSRKGLALPGKATKVRALTEKDKKDLSDGLALGVDAVAISYVQTADDVREAKQLIAASGRRVPVVVKLERQNAVDNLDEILK
;
A
#
# COMPACT_ATOMS: atom_id res chain seq x y z
N ASP A 1 -22.75 0.26 -21.07
CA ASP A 1 -21.69 -0.26 -20.17
C ASP A 1 -20.99 -1.48 -20.78
N ILE A 2 -20.00 -2.11 -20.11
CA ILE A 2 -19.25 -3.26 -20.65
C ILE A 2 -20.20 -4.45 -20.95
N ARG A 3 -21.18 -4.70 -20.08
CA ARG A 3 -22.13 -5.81 -20.25
C ARG A 3 -23.10 -5.59 -21.41
N GLU A 4 -23.43 -4.37 -21.74
CA GLU A 4 -24.20 -4.03 -22.94
C GLU A 4 -23.38 -4.31 -24.21
N VAL A 5 -22.12 -3.85 -24.24
CA VAL A 5 -21.21 -4.10 -25.36
C VAL A 5 -20.95 -5.60 -25.56
N GLU A 6 -20.79 -6.37 -24.47
CA GLU A 6 -20.66 -7.83 -24.51
C GLU A 6 -21.84 -8.49 -25.24
N LYS A 7 -23.06 -8.05 -24.94
CA LYS A 7 -24.28 -8.54 -25.61
C LYS A 7 -24.36 -8.11 -27.08
N GLU A 8 -24.03 -6.84 -27.35
CA GLU A 8 -24.08 -6.30 -28.73
C GLU A 8 -23.08 -7.00 -29.66
N LEU A 9 -21.89 -7.36 -29.14
CA LEU A 9 -20.84 -8.00 -29.90
C LEU A 9 -20.91 -9.53 -29.89
N ASP A 10 -21.78 -10.12 -29.09
CA ASP A 10 -21.87 -11.57 -28.81
C ASP A 10 -20.48 -12.16 -28.44
N LYS A 11 -19.75 -11.45 -27.57
CA LYS A 11 -18.42 -11.85 -27.13
C LYS A 11 -18.34 -11.77 -25.60
N PRO A 12 -18.08 -12.89 -24.92
CA PRO A 12 -17.92 -12.89 -23.46
C PRO A 12 -16.68 -12.07 -23.05
N ILE A 13 -16.86 -11.19 -22.08
CA ILE A 13 -15.80 -10.34 -21.52
C ILE A 13 -15.69 -10.63 -20.01
N THR A 14 -14.53 -11.08 -19.58
CA THR A 14 -14.25 -11.24 -18.15
C THR A 14 -13.93 -9.88 -17.53
N ILE A 15 -14.70 -9.48 -16.53
CA ILE A 15 -14.47 -8.26 -15.75
C ILE A 15 -13.83 -8.64 -14.42
N MET A 16 -12.59 -8.24 -14.23
CA MET A 16 -11.88 -8.39 -12.96
C MET A 16 -11.81 -7.04 -12.23
N GLN A 17 -12.32 -7.00 -11.00
CA GLN A 17 -12.14 -5.86 -10.12
C GLN A 17 -10.82 -5.97 -9.38
N ASP A 18 -9.93 -4.98 -9.53
CA ASP A 18 -8.68 -4.89 -8.79
C ASP A 18 -8.84 -3.94 -7.60
N LEU A 19 -8.88 -4.51 -6.39
CA LEU A 19 -8.95 -3.76 -5.14
C LEU A 19 -7.59 -3.18 -4.81
N SER A 20 -7.57 -1.87 -4.56
CA SER A 20 -6.31 -1.14 -4.45
C SER A 20 -5.51 -1.43 -3.16
N GLY A 21 -6.16 -1.96 -2.13
CA GLY A 21 -5.54 -2.17 -0.83
C GLY A 21 -5.07 -0.88 -0.15
N PRO A 22 -4.30 -1.00 0.92
CA PRO A 22 -3.77 0.14 1.66
C PRO A 22 -2.70 0.84 0.81
N LYS A 23 -3.05 1.97 0.21
CA LYS A 23 -2.10 2.81 -0.53
C LYS A 23 -1.23 3.60 0.45
N ILE A 24 -0.15 2.98 0.92
CA ILE A 24 0.83 3.63 1.77
C ILE A 24 1.58 4.67 0.92
N ARG A 25 1.40 5.95 1.23
CA ARG A 25 1.95 7.07 0.46
C ARG A 25 2.40 8.20 1.38
N LEU A 26 3.35 8.99 0.90
CA LEU A 26 3.64 10.29 1.51
C LEU A 26 2.42 11.21 1.45
N GLY A 27 2.30 12.09 2.40
CA GLY A 27 1.39 13.21 2.40
C GLY A 27 1.78 14.29 1.38
N VAL A 28 1.28 15.51 1.59
CA VAL A 28 1.58 16.65 0.72
C VAL A 28 2.86 17.34 1.18
N VAL A 29 3.89 17.30 0.34
CA VAL A 29 5.14 18.05 0.52
C VAL A 29 4.88 19.52 0.20
N GLN A 30 5.08 20.41 1.18
CA GLN A 30 4.75 21.83 1.03
C GLN A 30 5.59 22.55 -0.01
N GLU A 31 6.86 22.19 -0.12
CA GLU A 31 7.81 22.75 -1.08
C GLU A 31 7.56 22.28 -2.51
N LYS A 32 6.46 21.54 -2.76
CA LYS A 32 6.14 20.82 -3.99
C LYS A 32 7.14 19.71 -4.31
N THR A 33 8.44 19.97 -4.17
CA THR A 33 9.53 19.01 -4.39
C THR A 33 10.64 19.19 -3.36
N ILE A 34 11.27 18.09 -2.94
CA ILE A 34 12.48 18.09 -2.14
C ILE A 34 13.57 17.44 -2.98
N GLN A 35 14.65 18.20 -3.24
CA GLN A 35 15.87 17.65 -3.83
C GLN A 35 16.62 16.88 -2.75
N VAL A 36 16.85 15.59 -2.99
CA VAL A 36 17.55 14.69 -2.08
C VAL A 36 18.89 14.31 -2.68
N THR A 37 19.94 14.40 -1.88
CA THR A 37 21.28 13.92 -2.23
C THR A 37 21.63 12.74 -1.33
N LYS A 38 22.46 11.81 -1.84
CA LYS A 38 22.95 10.68 -1.03
C LYS A 38 23.62 11.19 0.26
N GLY A 39 23.26 10.57 1.39
CA GLY A 39 23.74 10.94 2.73
C GLY A 39 22.95 12.08 3.38
N MET A 40 22.00 12.70 2.66
CA MET A 40 21.15 13.73 3.22
C MET A 40 20.22 13.16 4.29
N GLN A 41 20.10 13.88 5.41
CA GLN A 41 19.17 13.54 6.48
C GLN A 41 17.83 14.27 6.30
N LEU A 42 16.73 13.58 6.60
CA LEU A 42 15.36 14.08 6.53
C LEU A 42 14.56 13.56 7.72
N LEU A 43 13.50 14.28 8.08
CA LEU A 43 12.53 13.79 9.06
C LEU A 43 11.29 13.23 8.36
N LEU A 44 10.80 12.12 8.88
CA LEU A 44 9.51 11.51 8.53
C LEU A 44 8.60 11.61 9.74
N GLY A 45 7.34 12.03 9.55
CA GLY A 45 6.37 12.15 10.66
C GLY A 45 4.99 12.52 10.17
N LEU A 46 4.04 12.65 11.11
CA LEU A 46 2.68 13.08 10.77
C LEU A 46 2.69 14.49 10.20
N SER A 47 1.74 14.78 9.33
CA SER A 47 1.68 16.09 8.63
C SER A 47 1.59 17.29 9.59
N ASP A 48 0.99 17.12 10.78
CA ASP A 48 0.87 18.13 11.83
C ASP A 48 2.13 18.26 12.71
N GLN A 49 3.08 17.32 12.63
CA GLN A 49 4.36 17.33 13.34
C GLN A 49 5.48 18.03 12.57
N ARG A 50 5.16 18.70 11.47
CA ARG A 50 6.17 19.37 10.66
C ARG A 50 7.06 20.30 11.48
N THR A 51 8.35 20.24 11.20
CA THR A 51 9.39 21.10 11.74
C THR A 51 10.25 21.67 10.61
N ASP A 52 10.87 22.82 10.84
CA ASP A 52 11.81 23.46 9.90
C ASP A 52 13.29 23.12 10.21
N GLU A 53 13.54 22.19 11.14
CA GLU A 53 14.90 21.74 11.48
C GLU A 53 15.61 21.08 10.30
N MET A 54 14.86 20.30 9.52
CA MET A 54 15.36 19.53 8.37
C MET A 54 14.25 19.41 7.32
N PRO A 55 14.58 19.00 6.08
CA PRO A 55 13.58 18.60 5.10
C PRO A 55 12.64 17.52 5.67
N PHE A 56 11.34 17.73 5.49
CA PHE A 56 10.32 16.95 6.16
C PHE A 56 9.46 16.17 5.15
N LEU A 57 9.29 14.88 5.42
CA LEU A 57 8.43 13.96 4.67
C LEU A 57 7.15 13.69 5.47
N PRO A 58 6.00 14.26 5.07
CA PRO A 58 4.74 14.00 5.76
C PRO A 58 4.27 12.56 5.49
N PHE A 59 3.90 11.84 6.55
CA PHE A 59 3.48 10.45 6.46
C PHE A 59 2.43 10.12 7.52
N ASP A 60 1.15 10.19 7.15
CA ASP A 60 0.00 10.10 8.06
C ASP A 60 -0.42 8.64 8.33
N HIS A 61 0.57 7.82 8.75
CA HIS A 61 0.42 6.42 9.12
C HIS A 61 1.10 6.15 10.47
N PRO A 62 0.49 6.60 11.60
CA PRO A 62 1.10 6.45 12.94
C PRO A 62 1.39 4.99 13.27
N GLU A 63 0.50 4.05 12.87
CA GLU A 63 0.66 2.61 13.07
C GLU A 63 1.90 2.01 12.38
N ILE A 64 2.43 2.69 11.37
CA ILE A 64 3.68 2.32 10.70
C ILE A 64 4.86 3.04 11.35
N LEU A 65 4.75 4.36 11.59
CA LEU A 65 5.82 5.16 12.22
C LEU A 65 6.29 4.55 13.53
N GLU A 66 5.37 4.10 14.39
CA GLU A 66 5.66 3.47 15.66
C GLU A 66 6.43 2.14 15.55
N THR A 67 6.41 1.50 14.39
CA THR A 67 7.12 0.24 14.17
C THR A 67 8.51 0.42 13.57
N LEU A 68 8.87 1.63 13.12
CA LEU A 68 10.14 1.87 12.46
C LEU A 68 11.30 1.83 13.44
N GLU A 69 12.34 1.08 13.10
CA GLU A 69 13.54 0.87 13.90
C GLU A 69 14.80 1.26 13.13
N PRO A 70 15.88 1.67 13.82
CA PRO A 70 17.16 1.93 13.17
C PRO A 70 17.60 0.73 12.30
N GLY A 71 18.00 1.02 11.06
CA GLY A 71 18.37 0.02 10.07
C GLY A 71 17.24 -0.38 9.12
N ASP A 72 15.98 -0.07 9.42
CA ASP A 72 14.89 -0.32 8.49
C ASP A 72 15.09 0.42 7.16
N ARG A 73 14.73 -0.24 6.08
CA ARG A 73 14.80 0.36 4.74
C ARG A 73 13.42 0.90 4.34
N MET A 74 13.44 2.10 3.80
CA MET A 74 12.26 2.74 3.21
C MET A 74 12.54 3.05 1.74
N VAL A 75 11.55 2.78 0.89
CA VAL A 75 11.65 2.96 -0.56
C VAL A 75 10.48 3.81 -1.05
N LEU A 76 10.78 4.83 -1.84
CA LEU A 76 9.78 5.69 -2.48
C LEU A 76 9.78 5.52 -3.99
N ALA A 77 8.61 5.76 -4.60
CA ALA A 77 8.44 5.83 -6.05
C ALA A 77 8.97 4.58 -6.77
N ASP A 78 8.47 3.40 -6.37
CA ASP A 78 8.78 2.10 -6.98
C ASP A 78 10.29 1.81 -7.04
N GLY A 79 11.03 2.23 -6.01
CA GLY A 79 12.46 1.98 -5.88
C GLY A 79 13.36 3.14 -6.32
N GLY A 80 12.80 4.23 -6.83
CA GLY A 80 13.57 5.38 -7.31
C GLY A 80 14.37 6.08 -6.24
N LEU A 81 13.86 6.17 -5.00
CA LEU A 81 14.56 6.70 -3.83
C LEU A 81 14.56 5.70 -2.70
N GLN A 82 15.69 5.59 -2.03
CA GLN A 82 15.89 4.67 -0.91
C GLN A 82 16.43 5.42 0.29
N PHE A 83 15.91 5.07 1.46
CA PHE A 83 16.32 5.65 2.74
C PHE A 83 16.57 4.54 3.75
N THR A 84 17.40 4.84 4.73
CA THR A 84 17.61 4.00 5.92
C THR A 84 17.16 4.79 7.14
N VAL A 85 16.37 4.17 8.00
CA VAL A 85 16.01 4.71 9.31
C VAL A 85 17.26 4.78 10.18
N GLN A 86 17.59 5.98 10.65
CA GLN A 86 18.72 6.19 11.54
C GLN A 86 18.27 6.17 13.00
N GLN A 87 17.12 6.76 13.28
CA GLN A 87 16.62 6.88 14.65
C GLN A 87 15.10 7.11 14.65
N SER A 88 14.40 6.46 15.58
CA SER A 88 13.03 6.84 16.00
C SER A 88 13.13 7.76 17.21
N ARG A 89 12.61 8.97 17.10
CA ARG A 89 12.72 10.02 18.13
C ARG A 89 11.58 9.90 19.14
N PRO A 90 11.76 10.38 20.40
CA PRO A 90 10.70 10.37 21.41
C PRO A 90 9.49 11.25 21.05
N ASP A 91 9.65 12.24 20.17
CA ASP A 91 8.59 13.12 19.67
C ASP A 91 7.75 12.48 18.56
N GLY A 92 8.02 11.21 18.21
CA GLY A 92 7.32 10.47 17.18
C GLY A 92 7.87 10.69 15.76
N LEU A 93 8.88 11.55 15.61
CA LEU A 93 9.57 11.74 14.33
C LEU A 93 10.60 10.63 14.09
N VAL A 94 10.82 10.32 12.82
CA VAL A 94 11.81 9.34 12.40
C VAL A 94 12.88 10.02 11.57
N LEU A 95 14.15 9.90 11.98
CA LEU A 95 15.29 10.39 11.24
C LEU A 95 15.66 9.39 10.16
N LEU A 96 15.68 9.84 8.92
CA LEU A 96 16.07 9.09 7.73
C LEU A 96 17.39 9.60 7.15
N GLU A 97 18.14 8.70 6.54
CA GLU A 97 19.28 9.04 5.69
C GLU A 97 19.04 8.52 4.27
N ALA A 98 19.25 9.34 3.27
CA ALA A 98 19.08 8.99 1.87
C ALA A 98 20.25 8.14 1.36
N ASN A 99 19.95 6.97 0.77
CA ASN A 99 20.94 6.05 0.21
C ASN A 99 21.36 6.42 -1.22
N ASN A 100 20.51 7.19 -1.92
CA ASN A 100 20.75 7.67 -3.28
C ASN A 100 20.16 9.08 -3.47
N SER A 101 20.45 9.69 -4.60
CA SER A 101 19.96 11.03 -4.92
C SER A 101 18.72 10.99 -5.82
N GLY A 102 17.86 12.01 -5.73
CA GLY A 102 16.66 12.13 -6.54
C GLY A 102 15.71 13.23 -6.07
N ILE A 103 14.48 13.19 -6.52
CA ILE A 103 13.45 14.19 -6.21
C ILE A 103 12.26 13.50 -5.52
N VAL A 104 11.93 13.97 -4.33
CA VAL A 104 10.67 13.60 -3.65
C VAL A 104 9.56 14.56 -4.07
N THR A 105 8.40 14.01 -4.38
CA THR A 105 7.16 14.78 -4.62
C THR A 105 6.03 14.23 -3.74
N SER A 106 4.96 15.01 -3.61
CA SER A 106 3.77 14.64 -2.84
C SER A 106 3.16 13.32 -3.31
N ARG A 107 2.55 12.58 -2.38
CA ARG A 107 1.75 11.37 -2.63
C ARG A 107 2.49 10.20 -3.29
N LYS A 108 3.82 10.20 -3.25
CA LYS A 108 4.62 9.05 -3.72
C LYS A 108 4.34 7.82 -2.88
N GLY A 109 4.22 6.67 -3.55
CA GLY A 109 4.12 5.36 -2.91
C GLY A 109 5.33 5.10 -2.01
N LEU A 110 5.08 4.52 -0.85
CA LEU A 110 6.09 4.16 0.14
C LEU A 110 6.02 2.65 0.41
N ALA A 111 7.15 1.99 0.38
CA ALA A 111 7.30 0.59 0.74
C ALA A 111 8.38 0.42 1.83
N LEU A 112 8.22 -0.58 2.67
CA LEU A 112 9.15 -0.99 3.72
C LEU A 112 9.59 -2.43 3.45
N PRO A 113 10.61 -2.65 2.62
CA PRO A 113 11.08 -3.98 2.28
C PRO A 113 11.55 -4.75 3.51
N GLY A 114 11.04 -5.98 3.67
CA GLY A 114 11.41 -6.85 4.79
C GLY A 114 10.66 -6.56 6.10
N LYS A 115 9.83 -5.51 6.17
CA LYS A 115 9.06 -5.20 7.38
C LYS A 115 7.61 -5.65 7.27
N ALA A 116 7.16 -6.46 8.22
CA ALA A 116 5.76 -6.78 8.40
C ALA A 116 5.02 -5.54 8.92
N THR A 117 4.03 -5.07 8.18
CA THR A 117 3.16 -4.00 8.65
C THR A 117 1.83 -4.58 9.14
N LYS A 118 1.27 -4.03 10.21
CA LYS A 118 -0.05 -4.42 10.74
C LYS A 118 -1.22 -3.91 9.88
N VAL A 119 -0.92 -3.32 8.73
CA VAL A 119 -1.93 -2.77 7.82
C VAL A 119 -2.63 -3.90 7.10
N ARG A 120 -3.96 -3.99 7.22
CA ARG A 120 -4.78 -5.01 6.57
C ARG A 120 -4.75 -4.85 5.05
N ALA A 121 -4.84 -5.96 4.31
CA ALA A 121 -4.92 -5.95 2.86
C ALA A 121 -6.19 -5.29 2.35
N LEU A 122 -7.33 -5.49 3.03
CA LEU A 122 -8.60 -4.85 2.70
C LEU A 122 -8.88 -3.65 3.60
N THR A 123 -8.93 -2.47 3.03
CA THR A 123 -9.39 -1.24 3.69
C THR A 123 -10.93 -1.20 3.73
N GLU A 124 -11.51 -0.32 4.54
CA GLU A 124 -12.97 -0.10 4.53
C GLU A 124 -13.49 0.36 3.16
N LYS A 125 -12.66 1.13 2.43
CA LYS A 125 -12.94 1.47 1.04
C LYS A 125 -12.98 0.23 0.16
N ASP A 126 -12.00 -0.67 0.27
CA ASP A 126 -11.95 -1.89 -0.55
C ASP A 126 -13.14 -2.81 -0.26
N LYS A 127 -13.60 -2.90 0.99
CA LYS A 127 -14.81 -3.66 1.35
C LYS A 127 -16.06 -3.10 0.69
N LYS A 128 -16.18 -1.77 0.67
CA LYS A 128 -17.27 -1.10 -0.03
C LYS A 128 -17.18 -1.31 -1.54
N ASP A 129 -16.02 -1.08 -2.13
CA ASP A 129 -15.78 -1.27 -3.56
C ASP A 129 -16.06 -2.72 -3.98
N LEU A 130 -15.66 -3.71 -3.15
CA LEU A 130 -15.96 -5.13 -3.36
C LEU A 130 -17.45 -5.38 -3.41
N SER A 131 -18.19 -4.86 -2.43
CA SER A 131 -19.67 -4.99 -2.40
C SER A 131 -20.31 -4.41 -3.66
N ASP A 132 -19.89 -3.21 -4.06
CA ASP A 132 -20.41 -2.51 -5.24
C ASP A 132 -20.06 -3.31 -6.53
N GLY A 133 -18.84 -3.81 -6.66
CA GLY A 133 -18.39 -4.60 -7.81
C GLY A 133 -19.13 -5.92 -7.93
N LEU A 134 -19.36 -6.63 -6.82
CA LEU A 134 -20.14 -7.86 -6.79
C LEU A 134 -21.61 -7.62 -7.21
N ALA A 135 -22.20 -6.50 -6.78
CA ALA A 135 -23.55 -6.11 -7.18
C ALA A 135 -23.62 -5.77 -8.69
N LEU A 136 -22.56 -5.17 -9.25
CA LEU A 136 -22.45 -4.87 -10.67
C LEU A 136 -22.10 -6.09 -11.54
N GLY A 137 -21.80 -7.23 -10.93
CA GLY A 137 -21.61 -8.49 -11.66
C GLY A 137 -20.19 -8.71 -12.20
N VAL A 138 -19.15 -8.32 -11.44
CA VAL A 138 -17.76 -8.71 -11.78
C VAL A 138 -17.59 -10.22 -11.76
N ASP A 139 -16.66 -10.73 -12.58
CA ASP A 139 -16.40 -12.17 -12.74
C ASP A 139 -15.25 -12.66 -11.87
N ALA A 140 -14.37 -11.76 -11.45
CA ALA A 140 -13.24 -12.05 -10.58
C ALA A 140 -12.87 -10.83 -9.73
N VAL A 141 -12.19 -11.07 -8.61
CA VAL A 141 -11.68 -10.01 -7.73
C VAL A 141 -10.20 -10.24 -7.50
N ALA A 142 -9.38 -9.21 -7.73
CA ALA A 142 -7.98 -9.20 -7.35
C ALA A 142 -7.80 -8.41 -6.05
N ILE A 143 -6.99 -8.93 -5.13
CA ILE A 143 -6.66 -8.29 -3.86
C ILE A 143 -5.16 -7.95 -3.81
N SER A 144 -4.88 -6.68 -3.50
CA SER A 144 -3.52 -6.14 -3.40
C SER A 144 -2.96 -6.27 -1.98
N TYR A 145 -1.64 -6.25 -1.87
CA TYR A 145 -0.92 -6.18 -0.58
C TYR A 145 -1.22 -7.32 0.39
N VAL A 146 -1.60 -8.49 -0.09
CA VAL A 146 -1.80 -9.69 0.73
C VAL A 146 -0.51 -10.02 1.48
N GLN A 147 -0.63 -10.40 2.75
CA GLN A 147 0.47 -10.80 3.62
C GLN A 147 0.27 -12.22 4.18
N THR A 148 -0.99 -12.59 4.45
CA THR A 148 -1.35 -13.83 5.13
C THR A 148 -2.56 -14.50 4.48
N ALA A 149 -2.79 -15.77 4.82
CA ALA A 149 -4.00 -16.49 4.43
C ALA A 149 -5.28 -15.84 5.00
N ASP A 150 -5.20 -15.15 6.13
CA ASP A 150 -6.36 -14.48 6.72
C ASP A 150 -6.87 -13.32 5.85
N ASP A 151 -5.98 -12.60 5.18
CA ASP A 151 -6.37 -11.57 4.21
C ASP A 151 -7.24 -12.17 3.09
N VAL A 152 -6.86 -13.35 2.61
CA VAL A 152 -7.61 -14.07 1.57
C VAL A 152 -8.94 -14.62 2.10
N ARG A 153 -8.94 -15.13 3.33
CA ARG A 153 -10.17 -15.65 3.98
C ARG A 153 -11.17 -14.50 4.19
N GLU A 154 -10.73 -13.32 4.61
CA GLU A 154 -11.59 -12.13 4.76
C GLU A 154 -12.27 -11.79 3.43
N ALA A 155 -11.53 -11.72 2.32
CA ALA A 155 -12.08 -11.46 1.00
C ALA A 155 -13.09 -12.53 0.59
N LYS A 156 -12.74 -13.82 0.74
CA LYS A 156 -13.65 -14.94 0.44
C LYS A 156 -14.95 -14.92 1.28
N GLN A 157 -14.85 -14.53 2.56
CA GLN A 157 -16.03 -14.38 3.43
C GLN A 157 -16.97 -13.27 2.97
N LEU A 158 -16.42 -12.10 2.59
CA LEU A 158 -17.19 -10.98 2.06
C LEU A 158 -17.90 -11.34 0.75
N ILE A 159 -17.19 -12.03 -0.15
CA ILE A 159 -17.76 -12.54 -1.41
C ILE A 159 -18.90 -13.52 -1.12
N ALA A 160 -18.69 -14.49 -0.22
CA ALA A 160 -19.71 -15.46 0.15
C ALA A 160 -20.96 -14.80 0.79
N ALA A 161 -20.74 -13.79 1.65
CA ALA A 161 -21.83 -13.04 2.29
C ALA A 161 -22.72 -12.29 1.27
N SER A 162 -22.19 -11.92 0.11
CA SER A 162 -22.96 -11.32 -0.99
C SER A 162 -23.82 -12.33 -1.78
N GLY A 163 -23.74 -13.64 -1.47
CA GLY A 163 -24.41 -14.70 -2.22
C GLY A 163 -23.71 -15.04 -3.56
N ARG A 164 -22.58 -14.42 -3.87
CA ARG A 164 -21.82 -14.64 -5.11
C ARG A 164 -20.70 -15.67 -4.90
N ARG A 165 -20.24 -16.23 -6.01
CA ARG A 165 -19.04 -17.07 -6.07
C ARG A 165 -18.20 -16.59 -7.24
N VAL A 166 -17.14 -15.84 -6.94
CA VAL A 166 -16.17 -15.37 -7.92
C VAL A 166 -14.75 -15.76 -7.46
N PRO A 167 -13.85 -16.08 -8.37
CA PRO A 167 -12.46 -16.36 -8.02
C PRO A 167 -11.76 -15.13 -7.43
N VAL A 168 -10.85 -15.40 -6.49
CA VAL A 168 -9.96 -14.38 -5.91
C VAL A 168 -8.58 -14.55 -6.50
N VAL A 169 -8.06 -13.49 -7.09
CA VAL A 169 -6.68 -13.38 -7.56
C VAL A 169 -5.85 -12.68 -6.48
N VAL A 170 -4.83 -13.35 -5.98
CA VAL A 170 -3.95 -12.81 -4.95
C VAL A 170 -2.73 -12.17 -5.59
N LYS A 171 -2.47 -10.90 -5.29
CA LYS A 171 -1.28 -10.20 -5.76
C LYS A 171 -0.17 -10.32 -4.72
N LEU A 172 0.90 -11.03 -5.06
CA LEU A 172 2.07 -11.26 -4.20
C LEU A 172 3.04 -10.08 -4.33
N GLU A 173 2.75 -9.00 -3.65
CA GLU A 173 3.49 -7.73 -3.75
C GLU A 173 4.41 -7.48 -2.53
N ARG A 174 4.39 -8.40 -1.56
CA ARG A 174 5.16 -8.30 -0.30
C ARG A 174 5.91 -9.58 -0.01
N GLN A 175 7.08 -9.45 0.62
CA GLN A 175 7.89 -10.60 1.02
C GLN A 175 7.10 -11.56 1.92
N ASN A 176 6.31 -11.03 2.87
CA ASN A 176 5.48 -11.85 3.76
C ASN A 176 4.49 -12.75 3.02
N ALA A 177 3.96 -12.30 1.86
CA ALA A 177 3.07 -13.14 1.06
C ALA A 177 3.84 -14.32 0.44
N VAL A 178 5.08 -14.11 0.03
CA VAL A 178 5.95 -15.17 -0.50
C VAL A 178 6.32 -16.15 0.61
N ASP A 179 6.65 -15.65 1.79
CA ASP A 179 7.02 -16.47 2.96
C ASP A 179 5.83 -17.32 3.45
N ASN A 180 4.58 -16.82 3.30
CA ASN A 180 3.34 -17.50 3.68
C ASN A 180 2.61 -18.16 2.50
N LEU A 181 3.29 -18.38 1.37
CA LEU A 181 2.64 -18.80 0.11
C LEU A 181 1.86 -20.11 0.26
N ASP A 182 2.42 -21.11 0.94
CA ASP A 182 1.78 -22.41 1.14
C ASP A 182 0.45 -22.31 1.91
N GLU A 183 0.36 -21.38 2.87
CA GLU A 183 -0.86 -21.13 3.62
C GLU A 183 -1.89 -20.29 2.82
N ILE A 184 -1.42 -19.38 1.98
CA ILE A 184 -2.25 -18.54 1.12
C ILE A 184 -2.94 -19.37 0.02
N LEU A 185 -2.28 -20.40 -0.47
CA LEU A 185 -2.78 -21.26 -1.56
C LEU A 185 -3.72 -22.37 -1.09
N LYS A 186 -3.88 -22.61 0.20
CA LYS A 186 -4.86 -23.57 0.78
C LYS A 186 -6.27 -22.97 0.82
#